data_ec3aeab7573dc6d346e8ff980160d8f7
#
_entry.id   ec3aeab7573dc6d346e8ff980160d8f7
#
_cell.length_a   1.000
_cell.length_b   1.000
_cell.length_c   1.000
_cell.angle_alpha   90.00
_cell.angle_beta   90.00
_cell.angle_gamma   90.00
#
_symmetry.space_group_name_H-M   'P 1'
#
loop_
_entity.id
_entity.type
_entity.pdbx_description
1 polymer ?
#
loop_
_entity_poly.entity_id
_entity_poly.type
_entity_poly.pdbx_seq_one_letter_code
_entity_poly.pdbx_strand_id
1 'polypeptide(L)'
;MKFTFKPSPNYRNEQSTTHIMRVLTIALLCVFVFSAAWYGMRFSFAYGLRVILMGVCAVVAAVLTEAIYFKIMGSKNIMKDVSRSYGWVTGMIIVLITKIDVSYYAIFVSTVIAIVFGKLVFGGFGQNIFNPAAFGEALI
;
A
#
# COMPACT_ATOMS: atom_id res chain seq x y z
N MET A 1 -36.06 37.17 -4.87
CA MET A 1 -34.74 36.65 -4.41
C MET A 1 -34.39 35.46 -5.28
N LYS A 2 -33.31 35.51 -6.06
CA LYS A 2 -32.81 34.33 -6.82
C LYS A 2 -31.78 33.64 -5.98
N PHE A 3 -32.11 32.46 -5.48
CA PHE A 3 -31.13 31.60 -4.79
C PHE A 3 -30.19 31.00 -5.83
N THR A 4 -28.91 31.33 -5.77
CA THR A 4 -27.86 30.70 -6.60
C THR A 4 -27.27 29.55 -5.80
N PHE A 5 -27.59 28.32 -6.19
CA PHE A 5 -26.88 27.13 -5.69
C PHE A 5 -25.49 27.12 -6.33
N LYS A 6 -24.47 27.53 -5.58
CA LYS A 6 -23.08 27.24 -5.92
C LYS A 6 -22.64 26.07 -5.07
N PRO A 7 -21.94 25.05 -5.66
CA PRO A 7 -21.31 24.01 -4.83
C PRO A 7 -20.37 24.69 -3.85
N SER A 8 -20.33 24.14 -2.63
CA SER A 8 -19.48 24.64 -1.55
C SER A 8 -18.06 24.86 -2.07
N PRO A 9 -17.38 25.99 -1.77
CA PRO A 9 -16.02 26.21 -2.22
C PRO A 9 -15.12 25.15 -1.60
N ASN A 10 -14.71 24.17 -2.42
CA ASN A 10 -13.67 23.23 -2.05
C ASN A 10 -12.36 24.02 -1.95
N TYR A 11 -11.92 24.27 -0.73
CA TYR A 11 -10.60 24.85 -0.48
C TYR A 11 -9.55 23.84 -0.94
N ARG A 12 -9.07 23.97 -2.18
CA ARG A 12 -7.94 23.19 -2.69
C ARG A 12 -6.67 23.82 -2.13
N ASN A 13 -6.16 23.21 -1.07
CA ASN A 13 -4.81 23.50 -0.61
C ASN A 13 -3.82 23.10 -1.73
N GLU A 14 -2.64 23.73 -1.78
CA GLU A 14 -1.57 23.45 -2.76
C GLU A 14 -1.08 21.99 -2.72
N GLN A 15 -1.36 21.27 -1.64
CA GLN A 15 -1.02 19.86 -1.48
C GLN A 15 -2.07 18.94 -2.15
N SER A 16 -1.72 18.44 -3.33
CA SER A 16 -2.51 17.41 -3.98
C SER A 16 -2.34 16.04 -3.30
N THR A 17 -3.35 15.17 -3.41
CA THR A 17 -3.28 13.76 -2.93
C THR A 17 -2.01 13.05 -3.43
N THR A 18 -1.63 13.31 -4.68
CA THR A 18 -0.40 12.75 -5.27
C THR A 18 0.86 13.21 -4.53
N HIS A 19 0.92 14.47 -4.10
CA HIS A 19 2.06 14.98 -3.32
C HIS A 19 2.14 14.30 -1.97
N ILE A 20 1.02 14.22 -1.25
CA ILE A 20 0.93 13.53 0.06
C ILE A 20 1.37 12.07 -0.05
N MET A 21 0.88 11.35 -1.07
CA MET A 21 1.23 9.93 -1.26
C MET A 21 2.69 9.73 -1.66
N ARG A 22 3.30 10.66 -2.39
CA ARG A 22 4.75 10.64 -2.68
C ARG A 22 5.58 10.84 -1.41
N VAL A 23 5.26 11.84 -0.62
CA VAL A 23 5.95 12.10 0.65
C VAL A 23 5.82 10.90 1.59
N LEU A 24 4.63 10.31 1.70
CA LEU A 24 4.40 9.10 2.47
C LEU A 24 5.24 7.93 1.97
N THR A 25 5.29 7.70 0.65
CA THR A 25 6.10 6.62 0.07
C THR A 25 7.58 6.80 0.39
N ILE A 26 8.10 8.03 0.27
CA ILE A 26 9.51 8.33 0.60
C ILE A 26 9.77 8.08 2.09
N ALA A 27 8.90 8.55 2.97
CA ALA A 27 9.02 8.33 4.41
C ALA A 27 9.02 6.83 4.76
N LEU A 28 8.12 6.04 4.18
CA LEU A 28 8.08 4.59 4.37
C LEU A 28 9.34 3.90 3.84
N LEU A 29 9.87 4.33 2.70
CA LEU A 29 11.14 3.83 2.17
C LEU A 29 12.31 4.11 3.10
N CYS A 30 12.39 5.30 3.68
CA CYS A 30 13.43 5.65 4.66
C CYS A 30 13.35 4.73 5.89
N VAL A 31 12.14 4.51 6.44
CA VAL A 31 11.93 3.61 7.59
C VAL A 31 12.27 2.17 7.22
N PHE A 32 11.90 1.73 6.02
CA PHE A 32 12.17 0.39 5.54
C PHE A 32 13.68 0.12 5.39
N VAL A 33 14.42 1.04 4.77
CA VAL A 33 15.88 0.95 4.62
C VAL A 33 16.56 0.95 6.00
N PHE A 34 16.11 1.81 6.91
CA PHE A 34 16.62 1.84 8.29
C PHE A 34 16.35 0.50 9.00
N SER A 35 15.15 -0.04 8.88
CA SER A 35 14.80 -1.35 9.47
C SER A 35 15.70 -2.47 8.93
N ALA A 36 15.87 -2.56 7.60
CA ALA A 36 16.73 -3.57 6.99
C ALA A 36 18.20 -3.44 7.45
N ALA A 37 18.73 -2.20 7.51
CA ALA A 37 20.08 -1.93 7.99
C ALA A 37 20.22 -2.29 9.48
N TRP A 38 19.26 -1.92 10.31
CA TRP A 38 19.27 -2.23 11.74
C TRP A 38 19.30 -3.74 12.00
N TYR A 39 18.41 -4.49 11.36
CA TYR A 39 18.39 -5.95 11.51
C TYR A 39 19.66 -6.59 10.98
N GLY A 40 20.20 -6.09 9.85
CA GLY A 40 21.44 -6.57 9.27
C GLY A 40 22.67 -6.35 10.16
N MET A 41 22.76 -5.19 10.81
CA MET A 41 23.88 -4.85 11.70
C MET A 41 23.74 -5.47 13.10
N ARG A 42 22.52 -5.53 13.64
CA ARG A 42 22.31 -5.96 15.03
C ARG A 42 22.31 -7.47 15.21
N PHE A 43 21.76 -8.20 14.25
CA PHE A 43 21.60 -9.66 14.36
C PHE A 43 22.49 -10.40 13.36
N SER A 44 22.23 -10.26 12.06
CA SER A 44 23.03 -10.86 11.00
C SER A 44 22.59 -10.29 9.65
N PHE A 45 23.50 -10.25 8.68
CA PHE A 45 23.20 -9.86 7.29
C PHE A 45 21.98 -10.60 6.71
N ALA A 46 21.80 -11.88 7.08
CA ALA A 46 20.66 -12.68 6.65
C ALA A 46 19.30 -12.09 7.11
N TYR A 47 19.23 -11.51 8.31
CA TYR A 47 18.00 -10.86 8.80
C TYR A 47 17.69 -9.56 8.04
N GLY A 48 18.70 -8.76 7.73
CA GLY A 48 18.55 -7.58 6.89
C GLY A 48 18.03 -7.94 5.49
N LEU A 49 18.62 -8.98 4.87
CA LEU A 49 18.16 -9.49 3.59
C LEU A 49 16.72 -10.02 3.66
N ARG A 50 16.35 -10.70 4.76
CA ARG A 50 15.00 -11.19 4.99
C ARG A 50 13.97 -10.06 4.99
N VAL A 51 14.24 -8.94 5.67
CA VAL A 51 13.37 -7.74 5.66
C VAL A 51 13.16 -7.24 4.23
N ILE A 52 14.25 -7.15 3.44
CA ILE A 52 14.17 -6.70 2.05
C ILE A 52 13.30 -7.65 1.21
N LEU A 53 13.50 -8.97 1.35
CA LEU A 53 12.71 -9.96 0.61
C LEU A 53 11.23 -9.94 1.02
N MET A 54 10.92 -9.75 2.30
CA MET A 54 9.54 -9.57 2.78
C MET A 54 8.89 -8.35 2.14
N GLY A 55 9.62 -7.21 2.07
CA GLY A 55 9.14 -5.99 1.44
C GLY A 55 8.87 -6.16 -0.05
N VAL A 56 9.81 -6.78 -0.77
CA VAL A 56 9.63 -7.07 -2.20
C VAL A 56 8.42 -7.98 -2.41
N CYS A 57 8.27 -9.04 -1.60
CA CYS A 57 7.16 -9.98 -1.67
C CYS A 57 5.80 -9.26 -1.50
N ALA A 58 5.65 -8.40 -0.49
CA ALA A 58 4.42 -7.67 -0.23
C ALA A 58 4.11 -6.64 -1.33
N VAL A 59 5.11 -5.87 -1.77
CA VAL A 59 4.91 -4.88 -2.83
C VAL A 59 4.53 -5.55 -4.15
N VAL A 60 5.19 -6.66 -4.50
CA VAL A 60 4.85 -7.46 -5.69
C VAL A 60 3.43 -8.02 -5.59
N ALA A 61 3.07 -8.60 -4.43
CA ALA A 61 1.72 -9.11 -4.20
C ALA A 61 0.66 -8.00 -4.38
N ALA A 62 0.89 -6.82 -3.80
CA ALA A 62 -0.02 -5.68 -3.89
C ALA A 62 -0.20 -5.20 -5.34
N VAL A 63 0.91 -4.97 -6.05
CA VAL A 63 0.91 -4.49 -7.44
C VAL A 63 0.28 -5.50 -8.39
N LEU A 64 0.60 -6.80 -8.24
CA LEU A 64 0.00 -7.85 -9.06
C LEU A 64 -1.51 -7.97 -8.85
N THR A 65 -1.96 -7.92 -7.59
CA THR A 65 -3.39 -7.98 -7.26
C THR A 65 -4.16 -6.83 -7.90
N GLU A 66 -3.64 -5.60 -7.79
CA GLU A 66 -4.25 -4.43 -8.44
C GLU A 66 -4.21 -4.52 -9.97
N ALA A 67 -3.10 -4.97 -10.55
CA ALA A 67 -2.96 -5.12 -11.99
C ALA A 67 -3.96 -6.14 -12.55
N ILE A 68 -4.14 -7.28 -11.88
CA ILE A 68 -5.13 -8.30 -12.25
C ILE A 68 -6.55 -7.71 -12.15
N TYR A 69 -6.86 -7.03 -11.06
CA TYR A 69 -8.17 -6.39 -10.87
C TYR A 69 -8.48 -5.38 -11.98
N PHE A 70 -7.58 -4.44 -12.28
CA PHE A 70 -7.80 -3.45 -13.33
C PHE A 70 -7.86 -4.07 -14.72
N LYS A 71 -7.16 -5.16 -14.95
CA LYS A 71 -7.26 -5.95 -16.20
C LYS A 71 -8.65 -6.56 -16.35
N ILE A 72 -9.20 -7.16 -15.29
CA ILE A 72 -10.55 -7.75 -15.27
C ILE A 72 -11.61 -6.67 -15.50
N MET A 73 -11.41 -5.48 -14.89
CA MET A 73 -12.32 -4.34 -15.08
C MET A 73 -12.21 -3.64 -16.43
N GLY A 74 -11.36 -4.14 -17.33
CA GLY A 74 -11.23 -3.61 -18.70
C GLY A 74 -10.54 -2.24 -18.79
N SER A 75 -9.66 -1.92 -17.87
CA SER A 75 -8.90 -0.66 -17.91
C SER A 75 -8.04 -0.56 -19.17
N LYS A 76 -8.07 0.63 -19.81
CA LYS A 76 -7.26 0.94 -20.99
C LYS A 76 -5.77 1.15 -20.66
N ASN A 77 -5.46 1.56 -19.43
CA ASN A 77 -4.10 1.89 -18.98
C ASN A 77 -3.82 1.35 -17.57
N ILE A 78 -3.66 0.03 -17.45
CA ILE A 78 -3.46 -0.69 -16.18
C ILE A 78 -2.35 -0.05 -15.34
N MET A 79 -1.20 0.26 -15.95
CA MET A 79 -0.05 0.84 -15.25
C MET A 79 -0.38 2.19 -14.60
N LYS A 80 -1.17 3.02 -15.28
CA LYS A 80 -1.59 4.33 -14.76
C LYS A 80 -2.57 4.18 -13.60
N ASP A 81 -3.48 3.20 -13.68
CA ASP A 81 -4.48 2.97 -12.63
C ASP A 81 -3.85 2.35 -11.39
N VAL A 82 -2.95 1.38 -11.55
CA VAL A 82 -2.12 0.83 -10.46
C VAL A 82 -1.30 1.95 -9.80
N SER A 83 -0.66 2.82 -10.60
CA SER A 83 0.12 3.96 -10.08
C SER A 83 -0.73 4.96 -9.29
N ARG A 84 -2.01 5.10 -9.57
CA ARG A 84 -2.94 5.97 -8.84
C ARG A 84 -3.60 5.29 -7.65
N SER A 85 -3.57 3.97 -7.61
CA SER A 85 -4.14 3.16 -6.55
C SER A 85 -3.25 3.10 -5.29
N TYR A 86 -1.94 3.29 -5.43
CA TYR A 86 -0.96 3.27 -4.32
C TYR A 86 -0.98 1.97 -3.49
N GLY A 87 -1.22 0.81 -4.12
CA GLY A 87 -1.23 -0.49 -3.43
C GLY A 87 0.10 -0.86 -2.79
N TRP A 88 1.22 -0.43 -3.39
CA TRP A 88 2.54 -0.65 -2.83
C TRP A 88 2.71 -0.02 -1.43
N VAL A 89 2.05 1.11 -1.15
CA VAL A 89 2.06 1.74 0.19
C VAL A 89 1.45 0.79 1.22
N THR A 90 0.33 0.15 0.89
CA THR A 90 -0.30 -0.86 1.75
C THR A 90 0.63 -2.04 2.00
N GLY A 91 1.27 -2.58 0.94
CA GLY A 91 2.25 -3.67 1.08
C GLY A 91 3.44 -3.30 1.96
N MET A 92 3.99 -2.08 1.79
CA MET A 92 5.09 -1.59 2.64
C MET A 92 4.68 -1.46 4.11
N ILE A 93 3.48 -0.94 4.39
CA ILE A 93 2.99 -0.80 5.77
C ILE A 93 2.83 -2.19 6.40
N ILE A 94 2.23 -3.17 5.70
CA ILE A 94 2.08 -4.54 6.20
C ILE A 94 3.44 -5.07 6.67
N VAL A 95 4.48 -5.00 5.83
CA VAL A 95 5.81 -5.53 6.19
C VAL A 95 6.44 -4.79 7.36
N LEU A 96 6.22 -3.47 7.47
CA LEU A 96 6.81 -2.69 8.57
C LEU A 96 6.16 -2.97 9.93
N ILE A 97 4.92 -3.47 9.96
CA ILE A 97 4.23 -3.84 11.20
C ILE A 97 4.30 -5.34 11.49
N THR A 98 4.59 -6.17 10.48
CA THR A 98 4.70 -7.63 10.60
C THR A 98 6.00 -8.05 11.30
N LYS A 99 5.94 -9.12 12.09
CA LYS A 99 7.11 -9.73 12.72
C LYS A 99 8.05 -10.37 11.68
N ILE A 100 9.36 -10.30 11.96
CA ILE A 100 10.37 -10.82 11.04
C ILE A 100 10.32 -12.34 10.84
N ASP A 101 9.70 -13.07 11.76
CA ASP A 101 9.63 -14.56 11.73
C ASP A 101 8.52 -15.09 10.82
N VAL A 102 7.63 -14.21 10.34
CA VAL A 102 6.50 -14.59 9.49
C VAL A 102 7.00 -15.12 8.14
N SER A 103 6.34 -16.16 7.62
CA SER A 103 6.68 -16.74 6.33
C SER A 103 6.33 -15.81 5.17
N TYR A 104 7.13 -15.86 4.11
CA TYR A 104 6.87 -15.07 2.88
C TYR A 104 5.50 -15.39 2.27
N TYR A 105 5.05 -16.64 2.37
CA TYR A 105 3.73 -17.07 1.91
C TYR A 105 2.61 -16.35 2.67
N ALA A 106 2.70 -16.28 4.00
CA ALA A 106 1.70 -15.59 4.82
C ALA A 106 1.62 -14.11 4.45
N ILE A 107 2.77 -13.44 4.27
CA ILE A 107 2.83 -12.04 3.83
C ILE A 107 2.19 -11.87 2.45
N PHE A 108 2.48 -12.77 1.51
CA PHE A 108 1.91 -12.70 0.17
C PHE A 108 0.38 -12.81 0.22
N VAL A 109 -0.13 -13.86 0.87
CA VAL A 109 -1.57 -14.13 0.95
C VAL A 109 -2.30 -13.02 1.72
N SER A 110 -1.78 -12.59 2.87
CA SER A 110 -2.39 -11.52 3.66
C SER A 110 -2.43 -10.20 2.89
N THR A 111 -1.37 -9.87 2.13
CA THR A 111 -1.34 -8.68 1.28
C THR A 111 -2.38 -8.76 0.16
N VAL A 112 -2.53 -9.91 -0.51
CA VAL A 112 -3.56 -10.11 -1.53
C VAL A 112 -4.95 -9.90 -0.93
N ILE A 113 -5.24 -10.54 0.21
CA ILE A 113 -6.53 -10.42 0.89
C ILE A 113 -6.77 -8.97 1.36
N ALA A 114 -5.75 -8.32 1.90
CA ALA A 114 -5.80 -6.92 2.32
C ALA A 114 -6.18 -5.98 1.17
N ILE A 115 -5.56 -6.15 0.00
CA ILE A 115 -5.86 -5.34 -1.18
C ILE A 115 -7.26 -5.65 -1.72
N VAL A 116 -7.63 -6.92 -1.85
CA VAL A 116 -8.94 -7.30 -2.39
C VAL A 116 -10.06 -6.84 -1.47
N PHE A 117 -10.07 -7.31 -0.23
CA PHE A 117 -11.17 -7.10 0.72
C PHE A 117 -11.05 -5.79 1.51
N GLY A 118 -9.86 -5.28 1.73
CA GLY A 118 -9.66 -4.02 2.45
C GLY A 118 -9.81 -2.78 1.55
N LYS A 119 -9.66 -2.94 0.22
CA LYS A 119 -9.58 -1.80 -0.69
C LYS A 119 -10.44 -1.96 -1.96
N LEU A 120 -10.21 -3.01 -2.77
CA LEU A 120 -10.82 -3.11 -4.11
C LEU A 120 -12.32 -3.37 -4.07
N VAL A 121 -12.80 -4.18 -3.15
CA VAL A 121 -14.23 -4.47 -2.96
C VAL A 121 -15.04 -3.20 -2.68
N PHE A 122 -14.45 -2.21 -2.01
CA PHE A 122 -15.10 -0.96 -1.67
C PHE A 122 -14.99 0.13 -2.76
N GLY A 123 -14.34 -0.14 -3.88
CA GLY A 123 -14.21 0.80 -5.00
C GLY A 123 -12.80 1.38 -5.18
N GLY A 124 -11.79 0.90 -4.44
CA GLY A 124 -10.38 1.26 -4.60
C GLY A 124 -9.91 2.38 -3.67
N PHE A 125 -8.92 3.14 -4.14
CA PHE A 125 -8.27 4.18 -3.34
C PHE A 125 -9.24 5.27 -2.86
N GLY A 126 -9.26 5.52 -1.56
CA GLY A 126 -10.11 6.52 -0.92
C GLY A 126 -11.54 6.08 -0.62
N GLN A 127 -11.96 4.87 -1.00
CA GLN A 127 -13.27 4.29 -0.74
C GLN A 127 -13.26 3.18 0.31
N ASN A 128 -12.08 2.85 0.83
CA ASN A 128 -11.91 1.78 1.81
C ASN A 128 -12.51 2.15 3.18
N ILE A 129 -13.34 1.25 3.72
CA ILE A 129 -13.97 1.39 5.04
C ILE A 129 -12.95 1.05 6.15
N PHE A 130 -12.08 0.07 5.90
CA PHE A 130 -11.03 -0.37 6.81
C PHE A 130 -9.67 0.11 6.33
N ASN A 131 -8.71 0.17 7.25
CA ASN A 131 -7.31 0.29 6.87
C ASN A 131 -6.84 -1.06 6.28
N PRO A 132 -6.53 -1.12 4.97
CA PRO A 132 -6.17 -2.40 4.32
C PRO A 132 -4.94 -3.06 4.94
N ALA A 133 -3.97 -2.27 5.39
CA ALA A 133 -2.76 -2.81 6.01
C ALA A 133 -3.05 -3.44 7.38
N ALA A 134 -3.87 -2.78 8.21
CA ALA A 134 -4.28 -3.34 9.49
C ALA A 134 -5.14 -4.61 9.31
N PHE A 135 -5.99 -4.64 8.28
CA PHE A 135 -6.76 -5.82 7.93
C PHE A 135 -5.87 -6.99 7.49
N GLY A 136 -4.84 -6.71 6.68
CA GLY A 136 -3.85 -7.72 6.27
C GLY A 136 -3.05 -8.26 7.45
N GLU A 137 -2.60 -7.40 8.36
CA GLU A 137 -1.86 -7.81 9.57
C GLU A 137 -2.70 -8.69 10.50
N ALA A 138 -3.99 -8.44 10.61
CA ALA A 138 -4.89 -9.26 11.42
C ALA A 138 -5.03 -10.72 10.91
N LEU A 139 -4.56 -11.02 9.70
CA LEU A 139 -4.57 -12.36 9.09
C LEU A 139 -3.26 -13.12 9.27
N ILE A 140 -2.22 -12.46 9.73
CA ILE A 140 -0.88 -13.02 9.98
C ILE A 140 -0.74 -13.44 11.43
#